data_0f15c4f720a0ce6ee97d83cc5b68ca80
#
_entry.id   0f15c4f720a0ce6ee97d83cc5b68ca80
#
_cell.length_a   1.000
_cell.length_b   1.000
_cell.length_c   1.000
_cell.angle_alpha   90.00
_cell.angle_beta   90.00
_cell.angle_gamma   90.00
#
_symmetry.space_group_name_H-M   'P 1'
#
loop_
_entity.id
_entity.type
_entity.pdbx_description
1 polymer ?
#
loop_
_entity_poly.entity_id
_entity_poly.type
_entity_poly.pdbx_seq_one_letter_code
_entity_poly.pdbx_strand_id
1 'polypeptide(L)'
;LYFGLKDLPPDQMQKVTGLIGGLLIFSIIILFIAYGAAKKINVYDAFIDGAKEGFSTAVMIIPFLIAILVAISAFRTTGCMDYIVNGIGSLVAALGLDTQFVPALPVGMMKTLSGGGARGLMVDVMQTYGVDSFQGRLASIIQGSSETTFYVLAVYFGSVGINNTRHALVCGLIADLVGLIAAIVLAYLFFG
;
A
#
# COMPACT_ATOMS: atom_id res chain seq x y z
N LEU A 1 -17.64 12.93 -2.06
CA LEU A 1 -16.67 13.35 -1.03
C LEU A 1 -15.77 14.46 -1.56
N TYR A 2 -15.09 14.28 -2.69
CA TYR A 2 -14.20 15.28 -3.30
C TYR A 2 -14.89 16.62 -3.58
N PHE A 3 -16.07 16.63 -4.20
CA PHE A 3 -16.81 17.87 -4.50
C PHE A 3 -17.21 18.70 -3.27
N GLY A 4 -17.38 18.06 -2.11
CA GLY A 4 -17.67 18.76 -0.86
C GLY A 4 -16.43 19.24 -0.08
N LEU A 5 -15.23 18.78 -0.47
CA LEU A 5 -13.97 19.10 0.22
C LEU A 5 -13.08 20.04 -0.59
N LYS A 6 -13.40 20.25 -1.88
CA LYS A 6 -12.58 21.01 -2.83
C LYS A 6 -12.28 22.46 -2.42
N ASP A 7 -13.20 23.09 -1.68
CA ASP A 7 -13.09 24.49 -1.27
C ASP A 7 -12.46 24.67 0.12
N LEU A 8 -12.00 23.57 0.75
CA LEU A 8 -11.37 23.61 2.07
C LEU A 8 -9.85 23.82 1.94
N PRO A 9 -9.23 24.55 2.89
CA PRO A 9 -7.77 24.60 3.00
C PRO A 9 -7.17 23.19 3.15
N PRO A 10 -5.96 22.93 2.64
CA PRO A 10 -5.33 21.60 2.67
C PRO A 10 -5.29 20.94 4.07
N ASP A 11 -4.99 21.72 5.11
CA ASP A 11 -4.96 21.24 6.50
C ASP A 11 -6.32 20.78 7.01
N GLN A 12 -7.40 21.47 6.59
CA GLN A 12 -8.76 21.09 6.97
C GLN A 12 -9.24 19.89 6.16
N MET A 13 -8.90 19.83 4.89
CA MET A 13 -9.19 18.67 4.02
C MET A 13 -8.58 17.40 4.62
N GLN A 14 -7.32 17.46 5.05
CA GLN A 14 -6.63 16.34 5.69
C GLN A 14 -7.31 15.90 6.99
N LYS A 15 -7.66 16.84 7.87
CA LYS A 15 -8.35 16.53 9.13
C LYS A 15 -9.71 15.89 8.90
N VAL A 16 -10.50 16.45 7.98
CA VAL A 16 -11.83 15.92 7.64
C VAL A 16 -11.74 14.55 6.99
N THR A 17 -10.81 14.35 6.05
CA THR A 17 -10.61 13.06 5.40
C THR A 17 -10.14 11.99 6.40
N GLY A 18 -9.22 12.33 7.30
CA GLY A 18 -8.77 11.45 8.37
C GLY A 18 -9.91 11.08 9.34
N LEU A 19 -10.73 12.05 9.72
CA LEU A 19 -11.90 11.82 10.58
C LEU A 19 -12.93 10.92 9.89
N ILE A 20 -13.24 11.17 8.63
CA ILE A 20 -14.17 10.33 7.85
C ILE A 20 -13.62 8.91 7.75
N GLY A 21 -12.33 8.73 7.43
CA GLY A 21 -11.68 7.43 7.37
C GLY A 21 -11.73 6.68 8.70
N GLY A 22 -11.44 7.37 9.81
CA GLY A 22 -11.53 6.81 11.15
C GLY A 22 -12.96 6.42 11.54
N LEU A 23 -13.95 7.27 11.26
CA LEU A 23 -15.35 6.96 11.50
C LEU A 23 -15.84 5.78 10.65
N LEU A 24 -15.39 5.66 9.41
CA LEU A 24 -15.74 4.55 8.54
C LEU A 24 -15.23 3.23 9.08
N ILE A 25 -13.94 3.17 9.46
CA ILE A 25 -13.33 1.96 10.07
C ILE A 25 -14.05 1.61 11.37
N PHE A 26 -14.30 2.59 12.24
CA PHE A 26 -15.00 2.39 13.50
C PHE A 26 -16.43 1.86 13.29
N SER A 27 -17.14 2.40 12.29
CA SER A 27 -18.49 1.94 11.93
C SER A 27 -18.50 0.49 11.45
N ILE A 28 -17.49 0.07 10.67
CA ILE A 28 -17.35 -1.32 10.22
C ILE A 28 -17.13 -2.26 11.43
N ILE A 29 -16.28 -1.86 12.37
CA ILE A 29 -16.02 -2.64 13.58
C ILE A 29 -17.31 -2.81 14.40
N ILE A 30 -18.05 -1.73 14.63
CA ILE A 30 -19.33 -1.77 15.35
C ILE A 30 -20.33 -2.67 14.61
N LEU A 31 -20.38 -2.57 13.29
CA LEU A 31 -21.29 -3.40 12.48
C LEU A 31 -20.99 -4.90 12.64
N PHE A 32 -19.73 -5.30 12.64
CA PHE A 32 -19.36 -6.70 12.87
C PHE A 32 -19.72 -7.16 14.29
N ILE A 33 -19.47 -6.34 15.31
CA ILE A 33 -19.83 -6.63 16.69
C ILE A 33 -21.36 -6.78 16.82
N ALA A 34 -22.11 -5.82 16.30
CA ALA A 34 -23.57 -5.84 16.34
C ALA A 34 -24.16 -7.04 15.60
N TYR A 35 -23.60 -7.36 14.42
CA TYR A 35 -24.04 -8.54 13.65
C TYR A 35 -23.74 -9.84 14.37
N GLY A 36 -22.54 -9.98 14.98
CA GLY A 36 -22.19 -11.14 15.81
C GLY A 36 -23.12 -11.30 17.01
N ALA A 37 -23.42 -10.21 17.72
CA ALA A 37 -24.34 -10.21 18.83
C ALA A 37 -25.77 -10.59 18.39
N ALA A 38 -26.25 -10.06 17.26
CA ALA A 38 -27.56 -10.42 16.69
C ALA A 38 -27.65 -11.91 16.32
N LYS A 39 -26.55 -12.50 15.91
CA LYS A 39 -26.45 -13.95 15.61
C LYS A 39 -26.21 -14.80 16.88
N LYS A 40 -26.19 -14.18 18.07
CA LYS A 40 -25.93 -14.86 19.36
C LYS A 40 -24.56 -15.55 19.43
N ILE A 41 -23.58 -15.05 18.68
CA ILE A 41 -22.19 -15.50 18.76
C ILE A 41 -21.57 -14.85 20.01
N ASN A 42 -20.73 -15.60 20.74
CA ASN A 42 -19.91 -15.00 21.78
C ASN A 42 -18.84 -14.11 21.12
N VAL A 43 -19.16 -12.82 21.02
CA VAL A 43 -18.31 -11.83 20.33
C VAL A 43 -16.94 -11.70 20.97
N TYR A 44 -16.87 -11.85 22.31
CA TYR A 44 -15.59 -11.75 23.02
C TYR A 44 -14.65 -12.91 22.67
N ASP A 45 -15.14 -14.15 22.71
CA ASP A 45 -14.33 -15.31 22.38
C ASP A 45 -13.92 -15.30 20.90
N ALA A 46 -14.84 -14.96 20.00
CA ALA A 46 -14.55 -14.80 18.58
C ALA A 46 -13.48 -13.72 18.32
N PHE A 47 -13.52 -12.61 19.06
CA PHE A 47 -12.49 -11.55 18.99
C PHE A 47 -11.13 -12.08 19.48
N ILE A 48 -11.10 -12.77 20.61
CA ILE A 48 -9.85 -13.33 21.18
C ILE A 48 -9.22 -14.34 20.23
N ASP A 49 -10.02 -15.21 19.62
CA ASP A 49 -9.50 -16.21 18.67
C ASP A 49 -8.95 -15.54 17.40
N GLY A 50 -9.66 -14.57 16.84
CA GLY A 50 -9.15 -13.75 15.73
C GLY A 50 -7.88 -12.96 16.09
N ALA A 51 -7.79 -12.44 17.32
CA ALA A 51 -6.60 -11.74 17.81
C ALA A 51 -5.38 -12.68 17.91
N LYS A 52 -5.57 -13.91 18.36
CA LYS A 52 -4.51 -14.94 18.40
C LYS A 52 -3.99 -15.28 17.00
N GLU A 53 -4.89 -15.45 16.02
CA GLU A 53 -4.51 -15.69 14.63
C GLU A 53 -3.74 -14.49 14.05
N GLY A 54 -4.24 -13.28 14.29
CA GLY A 54 -3.57 -12.04 13.86
C GLY A 54 -2.18 -11.90 14.47
N PHE A 55 -2.03 -12.20 15.76
CA PHE A 55 -0.72 -12.18 16.43
C PHE A 55 0.25 -13.24 15.85
N SER A 56 -0.23 -14.46 15.62
CA SER A 56 0.58 -15.50 14.99
C SER A 56 1.05 -15.10 13.60
N THR A 57 0.16 -14.51 12.81
CA THR A 57 0.50 -13.95 11.48
C THR A 57 1.53 -12.83 11.57
N ALA A 58 1.38 -11.91 12.54
CA ALA A 58 2.33 -10.83 12.74
C ALA A 58 3.73 -11.36 13.09
N VAL A 59 3.82 -12.33 14.01
CA VAL A 59 5.10 -12.97 14.39
C VAL A 59 5.75 -13.68 13.19
N MET A 60 4.96 -14.34 12.36
CA MET A 60 5.45 -15.02 11.15
C MET A 60 6.04 -14.03 10.13
N ILE A 61 5.47 -12.83 10.01
CA ILE A 61 5.90 -11.81 9.04
C ILE A 61 7.18 -11.09 9.49
N ILE A 62 7.43 -10.93 10.80
CA ILE A 62 8.56 -10.17 11.34
C ILE A 62 9.92 -10.59 10.76
N PRO A 63 10.32 -11.86 10.71
CA PRO A 63 11.62 -12.25 10.17
C PRO A 63 11.80 -11.86 8.70
N PHE A 64 10.75 -12.01 7.90
CA PHE A 64 10.77 -11.61 6.49
C PHE A 64 10.90 -10.10 6.34
N LEU A 65 10.18 -9.34 7.18
CA LEU A 65 10.25 -7.88 7.17
C LEU A 65 11.65 -7.40 7.56
N ILE A 66 12.27 -7.98 8.59
CA ILE A 66 13.64 -7.67 9.00
C ILE A 66 14.62 -7.95 7.86
N ALA A 67 14.54 -9.13 7.24
CA ALA A 67 15.43 -9.50 6.13
C ALA A 67 15.31 -8.51 4.97
N ILE A 68 14.10 -8.12 4.60
CA ILE A 68 13.83 -7.15 3.53
C ILE A 68 14.36 -5.76 3.90
N LEU A 69 14.12 -5.29 5.14
CA LEU A 69 14.62 -3.98 5.59
C LEU A 69 16.15 -3.93 5.61
N VAL A 70 16.82 -5.02 6.01
CA VAL A 70 18.28 -5.12 5.95
C VAL A 70 18.77 -5.05 4.50
N ALA A 71 18.13 -5.77 3.58
CA ALA A 71 18.49 -5.73 2.15
C ALA A 71 18.25 -4.34 1.55
N ILE A 72 17.14 -3.66 1.88
CA ILE A 72 16.83 -2.30 1.43
C ILE A 72 17.85 -1.31 2.02
N SER A 73 18.20 -1.46 3.29
CA SER A 73 19.22 -0.62 3.94
C SER A 73 20.59 -0.76 3.25
N ALA A 74 21.02 -1.97 2.93
CA ALA A 74 22.24 -2.21 2.15
C ALA A 74 22.16 -1.57 0.76
N PHE A 75 21.02 -1.73 0.07
CA PHE A 75 20.79 -1.16 -1.25
C PHE A 75 20.80 0.37 -1.24
N ARG A 76 20.27 0.99 -0.19
CA ARG A 76 20.29 2.44 0.01
C ARG A 76 21.71 2.93 0.39
N THR A 77 22.41 2.23 1.29
CA THR A 77 23.75 2.60 1.72
C THR A 77 24.78 2.54 0.57
N THR A 78 24.57 1.64 -0.38
CA THR A 78 25.40 1.57 -1.61
C THR A 78 25.08 2.67 -2.63
N GLY A 79 24.05 3.49 -2.39
CA GLY A 79 23.58 4.53 -3.34
C GLY A 79 22.79 4.01 -4.52
N CYS A 80 22.56 2.70 -4.64
CA CYS A 80 21.80 2.11 -5.75
C CYS A 80 20.37 2.61 -5.80
N MET A 81 19.72 2.80 -4.65
CA MET A 81 18.36 3.34 -4.58
C MET A 81 18.32 4.77 -5.11
N ASP A 82 19.26 5.62 -4.67
CA ASP A 82 19.33 7.01 -5.11
C ASP A 82 19.62 7.11 -6.60
N TYR A 83 20.45 6.20 -7.13
CA TYR A 83 20.72 6.14 -8.57
C TYR A 83 19.45 5.85 -9.38
N ILE A 84 18.63 4.89 -8.94
CA ILE A 84 17.36 4.55 -9.59
C ILE A 84 16.37 5.72 -9.47
N VAL A 85 16.18 6.25 -8.27
CA VAL A 85 15.23 7.35 -8.01
C VAL A 85 15.63 8.59 -8.82
N ASN A 86 16.91 8.97 -8.81
CA ASN A 86 17.42 10.11 -9.55
C ASN A 86 17.34 9.89 -11.07
N GLY A 87 17.62 8.67 -11.55
CA GLY A 87 17.48 8.31 -12.96
C GLY A 87 16.04 8.48 -13.45
N ILE A 88 15.06 7.91 -12.71
CA ILE A 88 13.65 8.08 -13.02
C ILE A 88 13.23 9.54 -12.86
N GLY A 89 13.68 10.22 -11.79
CA GLY A 89 13.40 11.64 -11.56
C GLY A 89 13.87 12.54 -12.71
N SER A 90 15.06 12.27 -13.26
CA SER A 90 15.58 13.01 -14.41
C SER A 90 14.73 12.81 -15.67
N LEU A 91 14.24 11.60 -15.91
CA LEU A 91 13.33 11.31 -17.03
C LEU A 91 11.99 12.02 -16.84
N VAL A 92 11.43 11.98 -15.64
CA VAL A 92 10.15 12.65 -15.30
C VAL A 92 10.29 14.16 -15.45
N ALA A 93 11.39 14.74 -14.95
CA ALA A 93 11.68 16.17 -15.08
C ALA A 93 11.86 16.59 -16.53
N ALA A 94 12.50 15.75 -17.37
CA ALA A 94 12.64 16.01 -18.81
C ALA A 94 11.29 16.04 -19.53
N LEU A 95 10.26 15.37 -19.00
CA LEU A 95 8.88 15.42 -19.50
C LEU A 95 8.09 16.62 -18.95
N GLY A 96 8.70 17.48 -18.12
CA GLY A 96 8.06 18.63 -17.50
C GLY A 96 7.05 18.29 -16.39
N LEU A 97 7.14 17.07 -15.84
CA LEU A 97 6.27 16.60 -14.75
C LEU A 97 6.94 16.86 -13.39
N ASP A 98 6.11 17.02 -12.35
CA ASP A 98 6.58 17.08 -10.97
C ASP A 98 7.26 15.77 -10.56
N THR A 99 8.31 15.87 -9.76
CA THR A 99 9.13 14.72 -9.32
C THR A 99 8.84 14.28 -7.89
N GLN A 100 7.92 14.92 -7.18
CA GLN A 100 7.61 14.60 -5.78
C GLN A 100 7.17 13.15 -5.56
N PHE A 101 6.53 12.53 -6.55
CA PHE A 101 6.05 11.15 -6.46
C PHE A 101 7.16 10.11 -6.69
N VAL A 102 8.27 10.49 -7.31
CA VAL A 102 9.32 9.57 -7.76
C VAL A 102 9.89 8.70 -6.62
N PRO A 103 10.16 9.23 -5.42
CA PRO A 103 10.67 8.41 -4.30
C PRO A 103 9.75 7.27 -3.86
N ALA A 104 8.44 7.36 -4.15
CA ALA A 104 7.48 6.31 -3.82
C ALA A 104 7.32 5.25 -4.93
N LEU A 105 7.80 5.49 -6.15
CA LEU A 105 7.69 4.55 -7.28
C LEU A 105 8.30 3.16 -7.01
N PRO A 106 9.45 3.02 -6.31
CA PRO A 106 10.00 1.72 -5.98
C PRO A 106 9.01 0.81 -5.23
N VAL A 107 8.11 1.40 -4.41
CA VAL A 107 7.05 0.64 -3.72
C VAL A 107 6.10 -0.01 -4.73
N GLY A 108 5.66 0.75 -5.75
CA GLY A 108 4.77 0.24 -6.80
C GLY A 108 5.43 -0.82 -7.67
N MET A 109 6.69 -0.61 -8.04
CA MET A 109 7.45 -1.59 -8.83
C MET A 109 7.64 -2.91 -8.06
N MET A 110 7.94 -2.83 -6.76
CA MET A 110 8.09 -4.02 -5.91
C MET A 110 6.76 -4.69 -5.63
N LYS A 111 5.65 -3.94 -5.62
CA LYS A 111 4.32 -4.47 -5.29
C LYS A 111 3.88 -5.58 -6.23
N THR A 112 4.16 -5.46 -7.53
CA THR A 112 3.86 -6.48 -8.53
C THR A 112 4.61 -7.80 -8.28
N LEU A 113 5.83 -7.71 -7.70
CA LEU A 113 6.72 -8.83 -7.45
C LEU A 113 6.52 -9.43 -6.06
N SER A 114 6.46 -8.60 -5.04
CA SER A 114 6.46 -9.01 -3.63
C SER A 114 5.73 -8.01 -2.75
N GLY A 115 4.60 -8.43 -2.16
CA GLY A 115 3.85 -7.61 -1.20
C GLY A 115 4.65 -7.30 0.08
N GLY A 116 5.47 -8.25 0.55
CA GLY A 116 6.38 -8.04 1.69
C GLY A 116 7.50 -7.05 1.35
N GLY A 117 8.11 -7.17 0.15
CA GLY A 117 9.12 -6.24 -0.33
C GLY A 117 8.58 -4.82 -0.50
N ALA A 118 7.41 -4.67 -1.08
CA ALA A 118 6.74 -3.37 -1.21
C ALA A 118 6.44 -2.74 0.16
N ARG A 119 6.02 -3.55 1.14
CA ARG A 119 5.79 -3.07 2.51
C ARG A 119 7.07 -2.58 3.17
N GLY A 120 8.20 -3.30 2.97
CA GLY A 120 9.51 -2.85 3.43
C GLY A 120 9.94 -1.53 2.80
N LEU A 121 9.78 -1.37 1.48
CA LEU A 121 10.06 -0.10 0.78
C LEU A 121 9.13 1.04 1.23
N MET A 122 7.86 0.75 1.50
CA MET A 122 6.93 1.75 2.06
C MET A 122 7.45 2.26 3.42
N VAL A 123 7.86 1.36 4.31
CA VAL A 123 8.42 1.73 5.62
C VAL A 123 9.70 2.55 5.45
N ASP A 124 10.57 2.18 4.52
CA ASP A 124 11.80 2.92 4.21
C ASP A 124 11.50 4.35 3.69
N VAL A 125 10.52 4.52 2.80
CA VAL A 125 10.06 5.85 2.35
C VAL A 125 9.52 6.67 3.52
N MET A 126 8.71 6.06 4.41
CA MET A 126 8.19 6.72 5.60
C MET A 126 9.29 7.14 6.58
N GLN A 127 10.33 6.32 6.75
CA GLN A 127 11.47 6.66 7.62
C GLN A 127 12.33 7.78 7.03
N THR A 128 12.49 7.81 5.71
CA THR A 128 13.34 8.78 5.02
C THR A 128 12.67 10.14 4.86
N TYR A 129 11.39 10.17 4.47
CA TYR A 129 10.68 11.40 4.12
C TYR A 129 9.64 11.82 5.17
N GLY A 130 9.30 10.93 6.10
CA GLY A 130 8.27 11.11 7.10
C GLY A 130 6.95 10.44 6.73
N VAL A 131 6.23 9.96 7.75
CA VAL A 131 4.94 9.24 7.58
C VAL A 131 3.88 10.16 6.99
N ASP A 132 3.83 11.41 7.45
CA ASP A 132 2.85 12.41 7.03
C ASP A 132 3.26 13.22 5.80
N SER A 133 4.46 12.96 5.24
CA SER A 133 4.90 13.58 4.00
C SER A 133 4.06 13.11 2.81
N PHE A 134 4.09 13.88 1.72
CA PHE A 134 3.46 13.48 0.46
C PHE A 134 3.95 12.09 0.01
N GLN A 135 5.26 11.85 0.07
CA GLN A 135 5.90 10.60 -0.32
C GLN A 135 5.46 9.43 0.58
N GLY A 136 5.41 9.62 1.90
CA GLY A 136 4.97 8.60 2.84
C GLY A 136 3.50 8.21 2.66
N ARG A 137 2.63 9.20 2.44
CA ARG A 137 1.21 8.97 2.14
C ARG A 137 1.01 8.30 0.79
N LEU A 138 1.72 8.77 -0.24
CA LEU A 138 1.69 8.14 -1.56
C LEU A 138 2.15 6.69 -1.51
N ALA A 139 3.25 6.39 -0.80
CA ALA A 139 3.73 5.02 -0.60
C ALA A 139 2.67 4.12 0.04
N SER A 140 1.91 4.65 1.02
CA SER A 140 0.80 3.94 1.67
C SER A 140 -0.36 3.67 0.71
N ILE A 141 -0.74 4.66 -0.11
CA ILE A 141 -1.79 4.52 -1.12
C ILE A 141 -1.38 3.47 -2.15
N ILE A 142 -0.14 3.54 -2.66
CA ILE A 142 0.40 2.57 -3.61
C ILE A 142 0.36 1.16 -3.02
N GLN A 143 0.77 1.00 -1.75
CA GLN A 143 0.75 -0.31 -1.08
C GLN A 143 -0.66 -0.89 -0.99
N GLY A 144 -1.69 -0.07 -0.85
CA GLY A 144 -3.09 -0.48 -0.75
C GLY A 144 -3.85 -0.55 -2.08
N SER A 145 -3.29 -0.01 -3.18
CA SER A 145 -4.02 0.18 -4.45
C SER A 145 -4.09 -1.06 -5.34
N SER A 146 -3.17 -2.01 -5.17
CA SER A 146 -3.08 -3.22 -5.99
C SER A 146 -2.65 -4.44 -5.18
N GLU A 147 -2.78 -5.63 -5.77
CA GLU A 147 -2.26 -6.87 -5.22
C GLU A 147 -0.95 -7.29 -5.91
N THR A 148 -0.28 -8.30 -5.35
CA THR A 148 0.98 -8.81 -5.88
C THR A 148 0.69 -9.77 -7.03
N THR A 149 0.69 -9.27 -8.27
CA THR A 149 0.26 -10.00 -9.46
C THR A 149 0.97 -11.35 -9.62
N PHE A 150 2.30 -11.40 -9.47
CA PHE A 150 3.05 -12.67 -9.60
C PHE A 150 2.72 -13.67 -8.49
N TYR A 151 2.52 -13.20 -7.26
CA TYR A 151 2.12 -14.07 -6.14
C TYR A 151 0.72 -14.63 -6.35
N VAL A 152 -0.23 -13.78 -6.74
CA VAL A 152 -1.62 -14.20 -7.02
C VAL A 152 -1.64 -15.27 -8.10
N LEU A 153 -0.92 -15.08 -9.20
CA LEU A 153 -0.84 -16.07 -10.27
C LEU A 153 -0.19 -17.38 -9.79
N ALA A 154 0.93 -17.30 -9.07
CA ALA A 154 1.62 -18.50 -8.59
C ALA A 154 0.78 -19.30 -7.58
N VAL A 155 0.17 -18.63 -6.60
CA VAL A 155 -0.56 -19.29 -5.51
C VAL A 155 -1.96 -19.72 -5.95
N TYR A 156 -2.76 -18.80 -6.52
CA TYR A 156 -4.16 -19.11 -6.83
C TYR A 156 -4.29 -20.00 -8.07
N PHE A 157 -3.56 -19.72 -9.13
CA PHE A 157 -3.57 -20.60 -10.32
C PHE A 157 -2.90 -21.93 -10.03
N GLY A 158 -1.80 -21.91 -9.26
CA GLY A 158 -1.09 -23.12 -8.84
C GLY A 158 -1.96 -24.02 -7.95
N SER A 159 -2.74 -23.48 -7.01
CA SER A 159 -3.60 -24.25 -6.12
C SER A 159 -4.70 -25.02 -6.84
N VAL A 160 -5.14 -24.55 -8.00
CA VAL A 160 -6.17 -25.19 -8.83
C VAL A 160 -5.58 -25.90 -10.08
N GLY A 161 -4.24 -26.01 -10.15
CA GLY A 161 -3.54 -26.73 -11.23
C GLY A 161 -3.60 -26.06 -12.58
N ILE A 162 -3.88 -24.73 -12.66
CA ILE A 162 -3.88 -23.99 -13.92
C ILE A 162 -2.46 -23.57 -14.25
N ASN A 163 -1.86 -24.25 -15.25
CA ASN A 163 -0.50 -23.94 -15.74
C ASN A 163 -0.47 -22.86 -16.82
N ASN A 164 -1.56 -22.67 -17.56
CA ASN A 164 -1.64 -21.66 -18.62
C ASN A 164 -2.52 -20.48 -18.16
N THR A 165 -1.87 -19.43 -17.76
CA THR A 165 -2.53 -18.19 -17.26
C THR A 165 -3.10 -17.32 -18.38
N ARG A 166 -2.88 -17.69 -19.68
CA ARG A 166 -3.33 -16.91 -20.85
C ARG A 166 -3.02 -15.42 -20.71
N HIS A 167 -4.07 -14.59 -20.64
CA HIS A 167 -3.95 -13.12 -20.55
C HIS A 167 -3.88 -12.61 -19.11
N ALA A 168 -4.01 -13.47 -18.08
CA ALA A 168 -4.11 -13.03 -16.69
C ALA A 168 -2.88 -12.21 -16.23
N LEU A 169 -1.67 -12.62 -16.64
CA LEU A 169 -0.46 -11.87 -16.32
C LEU A 169 -0.49 -10.45 -16.91
N VAL A 170 -0.80 -10.35 -18.21
CA VAL A 170 -0.83 -9.05 -18.89
C VAL A 170 -1.92 -8.14 -18.31
N CYS A 171 -3.12 -8.70 -18.08
CA CYS A 171 -4.22 -7.96 -17.44
C CYS A 171 -3.86 -7.50 -16.02
N GLY A 172 -3.20 -8.36 -15.23
CA GLY A 172 -2.73 -8.02 -13.89
C GLY A 172 -1.72 -6.87 -13.91
N LEU A 173 -0.71 -6.94 -14.78
CA LEU A 173 0.29 -5.87 -14.89
C LEU A 173 -0.31 -4.54 -15.39
N ILE A 174 -1.30 -4.59 -16.29
CA ILE A 174 -2.04 -3.39 -16.70
C ILE A 174 -2.83 -2.82 -15.52
N ALA A 175 -3.49 -3.68 -14.75
CA ALA A 175 -4.23 -3.26 -13.56
C ALA A 175 -3.31 -2.62 -12.51
N ASP A 176 -2.12 -3.20 -12.26
CA ASP A 176 -1.11 -2.64 -11.37
C ASP A 176 -0.65 -1.26 -11.84
N LEU A 177 -0.39 -1.09 -13.14
CA LEU A 177 0.01 0.19 -13.73
C LEU A 177 -1.10 1.24 -13.58
N VAL A 178 -2.34 0.88 -13.88
CA VAL A 178 -3.49 1.78 -13.71
C VAL A 178 -3.69 2.14 -12.24
N GLY A 179 -3.55 1.16 -11.33
CA GLY A 179 -3.61 1.38 -9.89
C GLY A 179 -2.52 2.34 -9.39
N LEU A 180 -1.28 2.20 -9.91
CA LEU A 180 -0.18 3.08 -9.59
C LEU A 180 -0.44 4.52 -10.08
N ILE A 181 -0.89 4.69 -11.31
CA ILE A 181 -1.24 6.00 -11.87
C ILE A 181 -2.39 6.63 -11.06
N ALA A 182 -3.43 5.87 -10.76
CA ALA A 182 -4.54 6.35 -9.95
C ALA A 182 -4.09 6.76 -8.53
N ALA A 183 -3.20 6.00 -7.91
CA ALA A 183 -2.63 6.33 -6.61
C ALA A 183 -1.88 7.67 -6.63
N ILE A 184 -1.06 7.91 -7.67
CA ILE A 184 -0.33 9.17 -7.85
C ILE A 184 -1.32 10.33 -8.04
N VAL A 185 -2.29 10.20 -8.94
CA VAL A 185 -3.31 11.24 -9.20
C VAL A 185 -4.11 11.55 -7.93
N LEU A 186 -4.55 10.54 -7.19
CA LEU A 186 -5.27 10.73 -5.94
C LEU A 186 -4.41 11.38 -4.86
N ALA A 187 -3.12 11.02 -4.78
CA ALA A 187 -2.22 11.66 -3.82
C ALA A 187 -2.06 13.16 -4.11
N TYR A 188 -1.89 13.56 -5.37
CA TYR A 188 -1.86 14.99 -5.74
C TYR A 188 -3.19 15.68 -5.49
N LEU A 189 -4.30 14.98 -5.69
CA LEU A 189 -5.63 15.56 -5.50
C LEU A 189 -5.95 15.88 -4.04
N PHE A 190 -5.44 15.07 -3.10
CA PHE A 190 -5.77 15.16 -1.68
C PHE A 190 -4.65 15.74 -0.81
N PHE A 191 -3.40 15.68 -1.26
CA PHE A 191 -2.23 16.00 -0.45
C PHE A 191 -1.18 16.86 -1.18
N GLY A 192 -1.39 17.15 -2.48
CA GLY A 192 -0.53 18.00 -3.30
C GLY A 192 -0.82 19.50 -3.22
#